data_77c8de6398a803d611a77bc47e454cd2
#
_entry.id   77c8de6398a803d611a77bc47e454cd2
#
_cell.length_a   1.000
_cell.length_b   1.000
_cell.length_c   1.000
_cell.angle_alpha   90.00
_cell.angle_beta   90.00
_cell.angle_gamma   90.00
#
_symmetry.space_group_name_H-M   'P 1'
#
loop_
_entity.id
_entity.type
_entity.pdbx_description
1 polymer ?
#
loop_
_entity_poly.entity_id
_entity_poly.type
_entity_poly.pdbx_seq_one_letter_code
_entity_poly.pdbx_strand_id
1 'polypeptide(L)'
;ESRRIDNQLRGRAGRQGDPGSTIFFISLQDELMRIFGGDSIDGMLKKLGLKKNESINHPWINKAMERAQQKVEARNFEIRKTLLKFDDVMNDQRKVIFGQRIEVLKAENVKKMIFSFLEEINKNIILAQQNFSKTNDLKVFSSEIKANYGNAFDEKKIELFSKIKEGELTQNLNNFFEEKRNERIKILGEQQNDDIEKKIFLQIMDFLWRSHLQYLEQLRQVIGLR
;
A
#
# COMPACT_ATOMS: atom_id res chain seq x y z
N GLU A 1 5.74 -12.23 28.55
CA GLU A 1 6.46 -12.11 27.25
C GLU A 1 7.26 -10.82 27.15
N SER A 2 6.86 -9.75 27.84
CA SER A 2 7.53 -8.45 27.81
C SER A 2 7.89 -8.00 29.20
N ARG A 3 9.14 -7.60 29.42
CA ARG A 3 9.62 -7.05 30.71
C ARG A 3 8.80 -5.85 31.18
N ARG A 4 8.31 -5.06 30.22
CA ARG A 4 7.44 -3.91 30.53
C ARG A 4 6.13 -4.37 31.16
N ILE A 5 5.49 -5.40 30.64
CA ILE A 5 4.24 -5.93 31.20
C ILE A 5 4.50 -6.57 32.56
N ASP A 6 5.57 -7.36 32.70
CA ASP A 6 5.94 -7.97 33.98
C ASP A 6 6.19 -6.90 35.04
N ASN A 7 6.91 -5.84 34.72
CA ASN A 7 7.15 -4.72 35.62
C ASN A 7 5.86 -3.96 35.96
N GLN A 8 4.93 -3.82 35.01
CA GLN A 8 3.61 -3.23 35.29
C GLN A 8 2.78 -4.09 36.24
N LEU A 9 2.86 -5.42 36.11
CA LEU A 9 2.21 -6.35 37.03
C LEU A 9 2.86 -6.29 38.41
N ARG A 10 4.19 -6.27 38.50
CA ARG A 10 4.92 -6.11 39.77
C ARG A 10 4.58 -4.79 40.45
N GLY A 11 4.46 -3.70 39.69
CA GLY A 11 4.08 -2.40 40.20
C GLY A 11 2.64 -2.29 40.71
N ARG A 12 1.84 -3.36 40.62
CA ARG A 12 0.51 -3.43 41.25
C ARG A 12 0.58 -3.83 42.71
N ALA A 13 1.67 -4.44 43.18
CA ALA A 13 1.91 -4.74 44.57
C ALA A 13 2.69 -3.58 45.23
N GLY A 14 2.48 -3.34 46.52
CA GLY A 14 3.19 -2.31 47.27
C GLY A 14 2.88 -0.87 46.88
N ARG A 15 1.67 -0.58 46.43
CA ARG A 15 1.25 0.79 46.05
C ARG A 15 1.21 1.69 47.26
N GLN A 16 1.60 2.96 47.09
CA GLN A 16 1.62 3.98 48.12
C GLN A 16 2.50 3.65 49.34
N GLY A 17 3.49 2.77 49.16
CA GLY A 17 4.42 2.35 50.21
C GLY A 17 3.93 1.18 51.06
N ASP A 18 2.81 0.57 50.71
CA ASP A 18 2.35 -0.63 51.39
C ASP A 18 3.29 -1.82 51.10
N PRO A 19 3.50 -2.71 52.10
CA PRO A 19 4.29 -3.91 51.87
C PRO A 19 3.64 -4.82 50.83
N GLY A 20 4.44 -5.24 49.84
CA GLY A 20 3.96 -6.11 48.75
C GLY A 20 5.05 -7.05 48.26
N SER A 21 4.65 -8.23 47.82
CA SER A 21 5.54 -9.19 47.16
C SER A 21 4.95 -9.72 45.87
N THR A 22 5.82 -10.03 44.91
CA THR A 22 5.44 -10.62 43.62
C THR A 22 6.34 -11.79 43.30
N ILE A 23 5.74 -12.89 42.87
CA ILE A 23 6.45 -14.10 42.44
C ILE A 23 5.94 -14.47 41.06
N PHE A 24 6.86 -14.77 40.13
CA PHE A 24 6.54 -15.33 38.82
C PHE A 24 6.89 -16.80 38.78
N PHE A 25 5.93 -17.62 38.40
CA PHE A 25 6.13 -19.03 38.12
C PHE A 25 6.18 -19.20 36.61
N ILE A 26 7.29 -19.76 36.11
CA ILE A 26 7.51 -19.93 34.66
C ILE A 26 7.93 -21.37 34.41
N SER A 27 7.36 -21.97 33.37
CA SER A 27 7.76 -23.29 32.90
C SER A 27 8.79 -23.17 31.79
N LEU A 28 9.75 -24.07 31.76
CA LEU A 28 10.68 -24.20 30.62
C LEU A 28 9.96 -24.70 29.35
N GLN A 29 8.74 -25.22 29.48
CA GLN A 29 7.88 -25.63 28.35
C GLN A 29 7.05 -24.47 27.77
N ASP A 30 7.05 -23.30 28.43
CA ASP A 30 6.36 -22.11 27.92
C ASP A 30 6.93 -21.70 26.55
N GLU A 31 6.09 -21.15 25.70
CA GLU A 31 6.44 -20.75 24.32
C GLU A 31 7.67 -19.85 24.29
N LEU A 32 7.80 -18.92 25.23
CA LEU A 32 8.96 -18.05 25.36
C LEU A 32 10.27 -18.83 25.43
N MET A 33 10.31 -19.85 26.31
CA MET A 33 11.49 -20.66 26.54
C MET A 33 11.72 -21.65 25.39
N ARG A 34 10.65 -22.21 24.81
CA ARG A 34 10.73 -23.13 23.68
C ARG A 34 11.28 -22.46 22.42
N ILE A 35 10.85 -21.21 22.11
CA ILE A 35 11.24 -20.52 20.87
C ILE A 35 12.61 -19.84 21.02
N PHE A 36 12.88 -19.25 22.17
CA PHE A 36 14.06 -18.39 22.37
C PHE A 36 15.12 -18.95 23.33
N GLY A 37 14.78 -19.97 24.10
CA GLY A 37 15.69 -20.62 25.04
C GLY A 37 16.71 -21.55 24.39
N GLY A 38 16.34 -22.15 23.27
CA GLY A 38 17.19 -23.05 22.48
C GLY A 38 17.49 -24.40 23.15
N ASP A 39 18.03 -25.32 22.37
CA ASP A 39 18.42 -26.68 22.80
C ASP A 39 19.48 -26.70 23.90
N SER A 40 20.14 -25.56 24.14
CA SER A 40 21.16 -25.42 25.19
C SER A 40 20.62 -25.55 26.62
N ILE A 41 19.31 -25.25 26.82
CA ILE A 41 18.68 -25.35 28.14
C ILE A 41 18.43 -26.81 28.48
N ASP A 42 17.95 -27.65 27.57
CA ASP A 42 17.74 -29.07 27.79
C ASP A 42 19.07 -29.80 28.08
N GLY A 43 20.13 -29.44 27.35
CA GLY A 43 21.46 -29.97 27.61
C GLY A 43 22.01 -29.60 29.00
N MET A 44 21.67 -28.41 29.45
CA MET A 44 22.10 -27.86 30.73
C MET A 44 21.33 -28.48 31.92
N LEU A 45 20.02 -28.68 31.75
CA LEU A 45 19.16 -29.35 32.74
C LEU A 45 19.58 -30.79 32.98
N LYS A 46 19.94 -31.51 31.91
CA LYS A 46 20.51 -32.86 32.01
C LYS A 46 21.83 -32.90 32.78
N LYS A 47 22.70 -31.87 32.60
CA LYS A 47 23.97 -31.77 33.35
C LYS A 47 23.79 -31.40 34.81
N LEU A 48 22.72 -30.68 35.17
CA LEU A 48 22.41 -30.28 36.53
C LEU A 48 21.69 -31.42 37.32
N GLY A 49 21.39 -32.55 36.68
CA GLY A 49 20.79 -33.70 37.35
C GLY A 49 19.37 -33.49 37.87
N LEU A 50 18.67 -32.49 37.35
CA LEU A 50 17.33 -32.14 37.82
C LEU A 50 16.27 -33.12 37.33
N LYS A 51 15.41 -33.54 38.23
CA LYS A 51 14.29 -34.42 37.92
C LYS A 51 13.10 -33.64 37.36
N LYS A 52 12.26 -34.30 36.56
CA LYS A 52 11.04 -33.66 36.06
C LYS A 52 10.19 -33.19 37.25
N ASN A 53 9.66 -31.98 37.17
CA ASN A 53 8.80 -31.31 38.14
C ASN A 53 9.50 -30.74 39.40
N GLU A 54 10.82 -30.52 39.37
CA GLU A 54 11.48 -29.78 40.43
C GLU A 54 11.49 -28.28 40.12
N SER A 55 11.31 -27.45 41.17
CA SER A 55 11.44 -25.99 41.07
C SER A 55 12.91 -25.62 40.98
N ILE A 56 13.26 -24.92 39.95
CA ILE A 56 14.66 -24.53 39.68
C ILE A 56 14.84 -23.05 40.00
N ASN A 57 15.62 -22.77 41.02
CA ASN A 57 16.00 -21.40 41.37
C ASN A 57 17.51 -21.25 41.16
N HIS A 58 17.90 -20.92 39.90
CA HIS A 58 19.29 -20.76 39.54
C HIS A 58 19.54 -19.45 38.77
N PRO A 59 20.55 -18.66 39.07
CA PRO A 59 20.81 -17.38 38.42
C PRO A 59 20.96 -17.46 36.89
N TRP A 60 21.44 -18.59 36.38
CA TRP A 60 21.58 -18.80 34.95
C TRP A 60 20.24 -18.91 34.20
N ILE A 61 19.23 -19.51 34.83
CA ILE A 61 17.89 -19.64 34.28
C ILE A 61 17.24 -18.26 34.22
N ASN A 62 17.40 -17.45 35.25
CA ASN A 62 16.96 -16.07 35.26
C ASN A 62 17.61 -15.25 34.11
N LYS A 63 18.92 -15.41 33.89
CA LYS A 63 19.64 -14.80 32.78
C LYS A 63 19.18 -15.33 31.41
N ALA A 64 18.91 -16.64 31.27
CA ALA A 64 18.43 -17.22 30.04
C ALA A 64 17.03 -16.69 29.69
N MET A 65 16.17 -16.54 30.70
CA MET A 65 14.83 -15.99 30.55
C MET A 65 14.87 -14.51 30.18
N GLU A 66 15.71 -13.72 30.82
CA GLU A 66 15.92 -12.32 30.47
C GLU A 66 16.38 -12.13 29.03
N ARG A 67 17.31 -12.98 28.56
CA ARG A 67 17.76 -13.00 27.15
C ARG A 67 16.65 -13.41 26.20
N ALA A 68 15.81 -14.39 26.57
CA ALA A 68 14.66 -14.79 25.77
C ALA A 68 13.65 -13.64 25.63
N GLN A 69 13.33 -12.95 26.73
CA GLN A 69 12.45 -11.77 26.70
C GLN A 69 13.05 -10.65 25.83
N GLN A 70 14.35 -10.38 25.92
CA GLN A 70 15.02 -9.39 25.07
C GLN A 70 14.90 -9.73 23.59
N LYS A 71 15.05 -11.01 23.22
CA LYS A 71 14.88 -11.47 21.83
C LYS A 71 13.44 -11.29 21.34
N VAL A 72 12.44 -11.60 22.16
CA VAL A 72 11.02 -11.37 21.83
C VAL A 72 10.75 -9.88 21.64
N GLU A 73 11.22 -9.05 22.56
CA GLU A 73 11.05 -7.60 22.46
C GLU A 73 11.70 -7.04 21.19
N ALA A 74 12.92 -7.48 20.87
CA ALA A 74 13.61 -7.08 19.64
C ALA A 74 12.84 -7.51 18.38
N ARG A 75 12.36 -8.76 18.33
CA ARG A 75 11.54 -9.26 17.21
C ARG A 75 10.25 -8.44 17.05
N ASN A 76 9.53 -8.22 18.15
CA ASN A 76 8.30 -7.44 18.13
C ASN A 76 8.54 -5.98 17.75
N PHE A 77 9.69 -5.42 18.14
CA PHE A 77 10.11 -4.09 17.73
C PHE A 77 10.36 -4.02 16.21
N GLU A 78 11.09 -4.98 15.64
CA GLU A 78 11.35 -5.01 14.18
C GLU A 78 10.06 -5.22 13.38
N ILE A 79 9.14 -6.07 13.85
CA ILE A 79 7.82 -6.24 13.23
C ILE A 79 7.06 -4.89 13.22
N ARG A 80 6.98 -4.22 14.37
CA ARG A 80 6.30 -2.92 14.44
C ARG A 80 6.96 -1.86 13.57
N LYS A 81 8.30 -1.81 13.55
CA LYS A 81 9.05 -0.89 12.71
C LYS A 81 8.80 -1.11 11.22
N THR A 82 8.71 -2.36 10.80
CA THR A 82 8.37 -2.71 9.42
C THR A 82 6.94 -2.29 9.07
N LEU A 83 5.98 -2.56 9.97
CA LEU A 83 4.59 -2.12 9.78
C LEU A 83 4.48 -0.60 9.65
N LEU A 84 5.18 0.16 10.52
CA LEU A 84 5.19 1.62 10.44
C LEU A 84 5.73 2.14 9.11
N LYS A 85 6.78 1.53 8.57
CA LYS A 85 7.31 1.93 7.26
C LYS A 85 6.27 1.78 6.14
N PHE A 86 5.49 0.70 6.15
CA PHE A 86 4.39 0.52 5.19
C PHE A 86 3.27 1.54 5.42
N ASP A 87 2.90 1.77 6.68
CA ASP A 87 1.85 2.72 7.03
C ASP A 87 2.23 4.17 6.65
N ASP A 88 3.50 4.55 6.80
CA ASP A 88 4.00 5.87 6.40
C ASP A 88 3.83 6.10 4.89
N VAL A 89 4.25 5.14 4.06
CA VAL A 89 4.08 5.21 2.61
C VAL A 89 2.61 5.30 2.23
N MET A 90 1.76 4.44 2.82
CA MET A 90 0.31 4.48 2.57
C MET A 90 -0.32 5.80 3.01
N ASN A 91 0.14 6.36 4.12
CA ASN A 91 -0.36 7.64 4.64
C ASN A 91 0.00 8.81 3.73
N ASP A 92 1.21 8.81 3.19
CA ASP A 92 1.64 9.86 2.24
C ASP A 92 0.86 9.78 0.92
N GLN A 93 0.67 8.59 0.38
CA GLN A 93 -0.20 8.38 -0.79
C GLN A 93 -1.64 8.80 -0.50
N ARG A 94 -2.17 8.48 0.67
CA ARG A 94 -3.51 8.91 1.10
C ARG A 94 -3.64 10.43 1.14
N LYS A 95 -2.66 11.13 1.69
CA LYS A 95 -2.65 12.61 1.73
C LYS A 95 -2.74 13.21 0.33
N VAL A 96 -1.96 12.66 -0.63
CA VAL A 96 -1.98 13.12 -2.02
C VAL A 96 -3.35 12.92 -2.65
N ILE A 97 -3.90 11.70 -2.56
CA ILE A 97 -5.22 11.38 -3.14
C ILE A 97 -6.35 12.19 -2.51
N PHE A 98 -6.34 12.33 -1.18
CA PHE A 98 -7.35 13.18 -0.51
C PHE A 98 -7.18 14.67 -0.83
N GLY A 99 -5.94 15.15 -0.99
CA GLY A 99 -5.68 16.50 -1.48
C GLY A 99 -6.32 16.74 -2.86
N GLN A 100 -6.02 15.88 -3.82
CA GLN A 100 -6.62 15.93 -5.15
C GLN A 100 -8.14 15.83 -5.13
N ARG A 101 -8.68 14.95 -4.29
CA ARG A 101 -10.13 14.81 -4.13
C ARG A 101 -10.79 16.09 -3.62
N ILE A 102 -10.17 16.77 -2.65
CA ILE A 102 -10.65 18.06 -2.13
C ILE A 102 -10.57 19.13 -3.20
N GLU A 103 -9.52 19.14 -4.02
CA GLU A 103 -9.39 20.05 -5.15
C GLU A 103 -10.52 19.88 -6.16
N VAL A 104 -10.82 18.62 -6.53
CA VAL A 104 -11.95 18.28 -7.41
C VAL A 104 -13.29 18.74 -6.80
N LEU A 105 -13.50 18.53 -5.51
CA LEU A 105 -14.74 18.93 -4.82
C LEU A 105 -14.92 20.43 -4.78
N LYS A 106 -13.84 21.20 -4.60
CA LYS A 106 -13.85 22.66 -4.53
C LYS A 106 -13.86 23.35 -5.90
N ALA A 107 -13.39 22.66 -6.94
CA ALA A 107 -13.33 23.24 -8.28
C ALA A 107 -14.74 23.51 -8.82
N GLU A 108 -14.96 24.62 -9.49
CA GLU A 108 -16.21 24.90 -10.20
C GLU A 108 -16.40 23.90 -11.35
N ASN A 109 -15.33 23.61 -12.09
CA ASN A 109 -15.32 22.58 -13.11
C ASN A 109 -13.98 21.83 -13.10
N VAL A 110 -13.97 20.63 -13.65
CA VAL A 110 -12.78 19.75 -13.71
C VAL A 110 -12.08 19.79 -15.07
N LYS A 111 -12.49 20.69 -15.97
CA LYS A 111 -11.98 20.77 -17.35
C LYS A 111 -10.45 20.81 -17.40
N LYS A 112 -9.82 21.68 -16.61
CA LYS A 112 -8.34 21.81 -16.59
C LYS A 112 -7.65 20.52 -16.15
N MET A 113 -8.22 19.82 -15.15
CA MET A 113 -7.67 18.53 -14.68
C MET A 113 -7.81 17.46 -15.75
N ILE A 114 -8.96 17.38 -16.42
CA ILE A 114 -9.17 16.44 -17.52
C ILE A 114 -8.17 16.68 -18.65
N PHE A 115 -7.92 17.93 -19.01
CA PHE A 115 -6.96 18.28 -20.06
C PHE A 115 -5.52 17.90 -19.67
N SER A 116 -5.11 18.05 -18.41
CA SER A 116 -3.78 17.62 -17.98
C SER A 116 -3.59 16.09 -18.09
N PHE A 117 -4.62 15.30 -17.81
CA PHE A 117 -4.59 13.84 -18.04
C PHE A 117 -4.62 13.47 -19.53
N LEU A 118 -5.37 14.22 -20.32
CA LEU A 118 -5.38 14.05 -21.78
C LEU A 118 -4.00 14.28 -22.39
N GLU A 119 -3.27 15.28 -21.92
CA GLU A 119 -1.89 15.51 -22.36
C GLU A 119 -0.98 14.33 -22.04
N GLU A 120 -1.15 13.71 -20.86
CA GLU A 120 -0.37 12.54 -20.48
C GLU A 120 -0.73 11.31 -21.30
N ILE A 121 -2.03 11.09 -21.56
CA ILE A 121 -2.51 10.03 -22.45
C ILE A 121 -1.96 10.23 -23.87
N ASN A 122 -2.03 11.44 -24.38
CA ASN A 122 -1.52 11.76 -25.71
C ASN A 122 -0.01 11.54 -25.83
N LYS A 123 0.78 11.83 -24.78
CA LYS A 123 2.21 11.47 -24.74
C LYS A 123 2.43 9.97 -24.89
N ASN A 124 1.64 9.15 -24.21
CA ASN A 124 1.75 7.68 -24.33
C ASN A 124 1.39 7.19 -25.74
N ILE A 125 0.37 7.78 -26.36
CA ILE A 125 -0.02 7.48 -27.75
C ILE A 125 1.09 7.90 -28.74
N ILE A 126 1.73 9.06 -28.52
CA ILE A 126 2.89 9.49 -29.32
C ILE A 126 4.06 8.53 -29.19
N LEU A 127 4.37 8.07 -27.97
CA LEU A 127 5.40 7.06 -27.76
C LEU A 127 5.09 5.75 -28.50
N ALA A 128 3.81 5.35 -28.50
CA ALA A 128 3.37 4.18 -29.27
C ALA A 128 3.50 4.42 -30.79
N GLN A 129 3.22 5.64 -31.28
CA GLN A 129 3.43 6.04 -32.67
C GLN A 129 4.92 5.99 -33.06
N GLN A 130 5.81 6.51 -32.22
CA GLN A 130 7.26 6.44 -32.43
C GLN A 130 7.78 5.01 -32.48
N ASN A 131 7.25 4.14 -31.62
CA ASN A 131 7.57 2.71 -31.64
C ASN A 131 7.07 2.04 -32.92
N PHE A 132 5.87 2.38 -33.40
CA PHE A 132 5.36 1.95 -34.69
C PHE A 132 6.31 2.33 -35.83
N SER A 133 6.82 3.57 -35.84
CA SER A 133 7.76 4.04 -36.86
C SER A 133 9.06 3.22 -36.91
N LYS A 134 9.43 2.54 -35.81
CA LYS A 134 10.63 1.70 -35.72
C LYS A 134 10.34 0.22 -36.03
N THR A 135 9.19 -0.30 -35.59
CA THR A 135 8.86 -1.73 -35.63
C THR A 135 7.88 -2.11 -36.74
N ASN A 136 7.21 -1.10 -37.34
CA ASN A 136 6.11 -1.27 -38.30
C ASN A 136 4.95 -2.15 -37.79
N ASP A 137 4.79 -2.27 -36.46
CA ASP A 137 3.72 -3.04 -35.83
C ASP A 137 2.52 -2.15 -35.46
N LEU A 138 1.54 -2.08 -36.35
CA LEU A 138 0.32 -1.30 -36.17
C LEU A 138 -0.52 -1.77 -35.00
N LYS A 139 -0.36 -3.02 -34.54
CA LYS A 139 -1.18 -3.61 -33.49
C LYS A 139 -1.01 -2.89 -32.15
N VAL A 140 0.25 -2.58 -31.77
CA VAL A 140 0.56 -1.89 -30.51
C VAL A 140 -0.05 -0.49 -30.52
N PHE A 141 0.15 0.27 -31.61
CA PHE A 141 -0.39 1.61 -31.74
C PHE A 141 -1.94 1.60 -31.76
N SER A 142 -2.55 0.69 -32.49
CA SER A 142 -4.00 0.50 -32.53
C SER A 142 -4.59 0.11 -31.18
N SER A 143 -3.91 -0.77 -30.44
CA SER A 143 -4.35 -1.17 -29.09
C SER A 143 -4.31 0.00 -28.11
N GLU A 144 -3.29 0.86 -28.19
CA GLU A 144 -3.17 2.04 -27.32
C GLU A 144 -4.28 3.06 -27.59
N ILE A 145 -4.57 3.35 -28.88
CA ILE A 145 -5.69 4.22 -29.24
C ILE A 145 -7.02 3.62 -28.78
N LYS A 146 -7.26 2.32 -29.02
CA LYS A 146 -8.49 1.66 -28.63
C LYS A 146 -8.68 1.57 -27.11
N ALA A 147 -7.58 1.43 -26.35
CA ALA A 147 -7.60 1.42 -24.89
C ALA A 147 -8.08 2.76 -24.30
N ASN A 148 -7.68 3.89 -24.91
CA ASN A 148 -7.98 5.22 -24.40
C ASN A 148 -9.22 5.87 -25.02
N TYR A 149 -9.50 5.61 -26.29
CA TYR A 149 -10.62 6.21 -27.03
C TYR A 149 -11.69 5.19 -27.44
N GLY A 150 -11.55 3.93 -27.04
CA GLY A 150 -12.49 2.86 -27.41
C GLY A 150 -12.55 2.67 -28.92
N ASN A 151 -13.76 2.46 -29.43
CA ASN A 151 -14.02 2.30 -30.87
C ASN A 151 -14.38 3.63 -31.57
N ALA A 152 -13.88 4.76 -31.03
CA ALA A 152 -14.18 6.09 -31.59
C ALA A 152 -13.54 6.33 -32.96
N PHE A 153 -12.47 5.59 -33.28
CA PHE A 153 -11.75 5.70 -34.53
C PHE A 153 -11.74 4.38 -35.28
N ASP A 154 -12.09 4.43 -36.57
CA ASP A 154 -12.02 3.28 -37.48
C ASP A 154 -10.57 2.91 -37.78
N GLU A 155 -10.32 1.68 -38.20
CA GLU A 155 -8.97 1.19 -38.51
C GLU A 155 -8.26 2.02 -39.58
N LYS A 156 -9.00 2.52 -40.59
CA LYS A 156 -8.44 3.43 -41.60
C LYS A 156 -7.95 4.75 -41.00
N LYS A 157 -8.67 5.30 -40.03
CA LYS A 157 -8.30 6.53 -39.34
C LYS A 157 -7.11 6.33 -38.40
N ILE A 158 -7.04 5.16 -37.75
CA ILE A 158 -5.88 4.78 -36.93
C ILE A 158 -4.62 4.64 -37.81
N GLU A 159 -4.75 4.04 -39.01
CA GLU A 159 -3.65 3.94 -39.95
C GLU A 159 -3.21 5.33 -40.46
N LEU A 160 -4.11 6.26 -40.70
CA LEU A 160 -3.76 7.65 -41.00
C LEU A 160 -3.02 8.32 -39.83
N PHE A 161 -3.47 8.09 -38.59
CA PHE A 161 -2.84 8.64 -37.40
C PHE A 161 -1.43 8.10 -37.19
N SER A 162 -1.12 6.90 -37.66
CA SER A 162 0.24 6.37 -37.58
C SER A 162 1.25 7.07 -38.50
N LYS A 163 0.77 7.76 -39.54
CA LYS A 163 1.58 8.40 -40.61
C LYS A 163 1.71 9.91 -40.48
N ILE A 164 0.85 10.57 -39.69
CA ILE A 164 0.88 12.03 -39.49
C ILE A 164 1.94 12.46 -38.45
N LYS A 165 2.24 13.75 -38.44
CA LYS A 165 3.20 14.31 -37.47
C LYS A 165 2.60 14.30 -36.05
N GLU A 166 3.46 14.17 -35.05
CA GLU A 166 3.07 14.13 -33.61
C GLU A 166 2.20 15.30 -33.19
N GLY A 167 2.51 16.52 -33.63
CA GLY A 167 1.71 17.71 -33.33
C GLY A 167 0.31 17.68 -33.93
N GLU A 168 0.16 17.17 -35.17
CA GLU A 168 -1.13 16.99 -35.82
C GLU A 168 -1.96 15.89 -35.16
N LEU A 169 -1.30 14.82 -34.73
CA LEU A 169 -1.96 13.74 -33.98
C LEU A 169 -2.54 14.28 -32.66
N THR A 170 -1.73 15.00 -31.89
CA THR A 170 -2.17 15.61 -30.63
C THR A 170 -3.36 16.56 -30.85
N GLN A 171 -3.32 17.41 -31.88
CA GLN A 171 -4.42 18.30 -32.18
C GLN A 171 -5.69 17.54 -32.57
N ASN A 172 -5.58 16.51 -33.38
CA ASN A 172 -6.72 15.69 -33.81
C ASN A 172 -7.39 14.99 -32.60
N LEU A 173 -6.58 14.46 -31.67
CA LEU A 173 -7.10 13.81 -30.47
C LEU A 173 -7.77 14.83 -29.52
N ASN A 174 -7.17 15.99 -29.31
CA ASN A 174 -7.76 17.05 -28.50
C ASN A 174 -9.05 17.61 -29.11
N ASN A 175 -9.06 17.87 -30.42
CA ASN A 175 -10.26 18.34 -31.12
C ASN A 175 -11.39 17.33 -31.03
N PHE A 176 -11.10 16.05 -31.20
CA PHE A 176 -12.11 15.01 -31.06
C PHE A 176 -12.73 14.98 -29.65
N PHE A 177 -11.89 15.11 -28.63
CA PHE A 177 -12.37 15.18 -27.25
C PHE A 177 -13.26 16.41 -27.01
N GLU A 178 -12.82 17.58 -27.49
CA GLU A 178 -13.60 18.83 -27.37
C GLU A 178 -14.92 18.75 -28.14
N GLU A 179 -14.92 18.20 -29.35
CA GLU A 179 -16.15 18.00 -30.13
C GLU A 179 -17.15 17.12 -29.35
N LYS A 180 -16.70 16.00 -28.83
CA LYS A 180 -17.55 15.11 -28.04
C LYS A 180 -18.05 15.73 -26.73
N ARG A 181 -17.22 16.53 -26.08
CA ARG A 181 -17.62 17.30 -24.90
C ARG A 181 -18.69 18.35 -25.27
N ASN A 182 -18.48 19.08 -26.36
CA ASN A 182 -19.40 20.12 -26.82
C ASN A 182 -20.75 19.52 -27.29
N GLU A 183 -20.75 18.38 -27.97
CA GLU A 183 -21.98 17.63 -28.29
C GLU A 183 -22.78 17.31 -27.01
N ARG A 184 -22.12 16.84 -25.98
CA ARG A 184 -22.74 16.52 -24.69
C ARG A 184 -23.27 17.77 -23.98
N ILE A 185 -22.52 18.87 -24.00
CA ILE A 185 -22.96 20.16 -23.44
C ILE A 185 -24.22 20.68 -24.13
N LYS A 186 -24.32 20.53 -25.47
CA LYS A 186 -25.52 20.93 -26.21
C LYS A 186 -26.79 20.17 -25.77
N ILE A 187 -26.62 18.92 -25.31
CA ILE A 187 -27.75 18.07 -24.88
C ILE A 187 -28.10 18.34 -23.41
N LEU A 188 -27.12 18.43 -22.54
CA LEU A 188 -27.30 18.46 -21.09
C LEU A 188 -27.28 19.89 -20.49
N GLY A 189 -26.67 20.84 -21.19
CA GLY A 189 -26.27 22.12 -20.61
C GLY A 189 -24.93 22.08 -19.89
N GLU A 190 -24.27 23.21 -19.77
CA GLU A 190 -22.90 23.30 -19.23
C GLU A 190 -22.81 22.88 -17.78
N GLN A 191 -23.70 23.38 -16.94
CA GLN A 191 -23.70 23.08 -15.50
C GLN A 191 -23.91 21.59 -15.19
N GLN A 192 -24.88 20.97 -15.86
CA GLN A 192 -25.13 19.53 -15.65
C GLN A 192 -23.98 18.67 -16.18
N ASN A 193 -23.35 19.08 -17.30
CA ASN A 193 -22.18 18.40 -17.80
C ASN A 193 -21.01 18.45 -16.81
N ASP A 194 -20.72 19.62 -16.24
CA ASP A 194 -19.64 19.78 -15.27
C ASP A 194 -19.89 18.98 -13.98
N ASP A 195 -21.14 18.93 -13.51
CA ASP A 195 -21.52 18.08 -12.37
C ASP A 195 -21.33 16.58 -12.65
N ILE A 196 -21.67 16.13 -13.86
CA ILE A 196 -21.48 14.75 -14.28
C ILE A 196 -19.99 14.43 -14.40
N GLU A 197 -19.20 15.30 -15.02
CA GLU A 197 -17.76 15.13 -15.13
C GLU A 197 -17.09 15.03 -13.75
N LYS A 198 -17.47 15.89 -12.80
CA LYS A 198 -17.03 15.81 -11.40
C LYS A 198 -17.38 14.46 -10.74
N LYS A 199 -18.64 14.04 -10.87
CA LYS A 199 -19.09 12.77 -10.27
C LYS A 199 -18.33 11.59 -10.83
N ILE A 200 -18.17 11.51 -12.16
CA ILE A 200 -17.45 10.42 -12.81
C ILE A 200 -15.98 10.42 -12.36
N PHE A 201 -15.34 11.60 -12.31
CA PHE A 201 -13.96 11.75 -11.90
C PHE A 201 -13.76 11.23 -10.46
N LEU A 202 -14.62 11.64 -9.52
CA LEU A 202 -14.57 11.18 -8.14
C LEU A 202 -14.83 9.69 -8.00
N GLN A 203 -15.78 9.13 -8.77
CA GLN A 203 -16.04 7.69 -8.77
C GLN A 203 -14.83 6.88 -9.24
N ILE A 204 -14.18 7.33 -10.31
CA ILE A 204 -12.99 6.65 -10.85
C ILE A 204 -11.84 6.75 -9.84
N MET A 205 -11.61 7.93 -9.23
CA MET A 205 -10.60 8.08 -8.17
C MET A 205 -10.86 7.12 -7.01
N ASP A 206 -12.10 7.06 -6.51
CA ASP A 206 -12.46 6.21 -5.37
C ASP A 206 -12.34 4.72 -5.72
N PHE A 207 -12.66 4.34 -6.96
CA PHE A 207 -12.50 2.97 -7.45
C PHE A 207 -11.03 2.57 -7.56
N LEU A 208 -10.23 3.40 -8.23
CA LEU A 208 -8.79 3.14 -8.41
C LEU A 208 -8.05 3.13 -7.08
N TRP A 209 -8.39 4.04 -6.17
CA TRP A 209 -7.80 4.09 -4.84
C TRP A 209 -8.09 2.82 -4.04
N ARG A 210 -9.34 2.33 -4.05
CA ARG A 210 -9.70 1.05 -3.39
C ARG A 210 -8.93 -0.13 -3.98
N SER A 211 -8.86 -0.21 -5.30
CA SER A 211 -8.11 -1.27 -6.00
C SER A 211 -6.62 -1.22 -5.65
N HIS A 212 -6.04 -0.01 -5.57
CA HIS A 212 -4.65 0.18 -5.15
C HIS A 212 -4.40 -0.27 -3.72
N LEU A 213 -5.29 0.07 -2.78
CA LEU A 213 -5.20 -0.40 -1.39
C LEU A 213 -5.27 -1.93 -1.29
N GLN A 214 -6.14 -2.56 -2.05
CA GLN A 214 -6.23 -4.03 -2.11
C GLN A 214 -4.95 -4.65 -2.64
N TYR A 215 -4.38 -4.06 -3.70
CA TYR A 215 -3.11 -4.50 -4.26
C TYR A 215 -1.95 -4.36 -3.25
N LEU A 216 -1.87 -3.23 -2.53
CA LEU A 216 -0.85 -3.03 -1.49
C LEU A 216 -1.00 -4.03 -0.34
N GLU A 217 -2.23 -4.37 0.06
CA GLU A 217 -2.47 -5.37 1.10
C GLU A 217 -2.03 -6.77 0.64
N GLN A 218 -2.33 -7.16 -0.61
CA GLN A 218 -1.85 -8.41 -1.18
C GLN A 218 -0.32 -8.44 -1.25
N LEU A 219 0.31 -7.35 -1.68
CA LEU A 219 1.77 -7.23 -1.75
C LEU A 219 2.40 -7.39 -0.36
N ARG A 220 1.81 -6.77 0.67
CA ARG A 220 2.25 -6.89 2.06
C ARG A 220 2.21 -8.34 2.56
N GLN A 221 1.16 -9.08 2.23
CA GLN A 221 1.04 -10.50 2.60
C GLN A 221 2.12 -11.34 1.95
N VAL A 222 2.40 -11.13 0.66
CA VAL A 222 3.45 -11.87 -0.07
C VAL A 222 4.85 -11.55 0.46
N ILE A 223 5.14 -10.29 0.78
CA ILE A 223 6.43 -9.88 1.34
C ILE A 223 6.63 -10.44 2.76
N GLY A 224 5.57 -10.54 3.55
CA GLY A 224 5.60 -11.11 4.89
C GLY A 224 5.88 -12.62 4.93
N LEU A 225 5.77 -13.32 3.79
CA LEU A 225 6.05 -14.74 3.63
C LEU A 225 7.52 -15.03 3.21
N ARG A 226 8.32 -14.01 2.90
CA ARG A 226 9.75 -14.09 2.61
C ARG A 226 10.58 -13.68 3.81
#